data_ab3166527046398bdb0b029a3b8e97d8
#
_entry.id   ab3166527046398bdb0b029a3b8e97d8
#
_cell.length_a   1.000
_cell.length_b   1.000
_cell.length_c   1.000
_cell.angle_alpha   90.00
_cell.angle_beta   90.00
_cell.angle_gamma   90.00
#
_symmetry.space_group_name_H-M   'P 1'
#
loop_
_entity.id
_entity.type
_entity.pdbx_description
1 polymer ?
#
loop_
_entity_poly.entity_id
_entity_poly.type
_entity_poly.pdbx_seq_one_letter_code
_entity_poly.pdbx_strand_id
1 'polypeptide(L)'
;MKHRTRLERAEQRGRAASQLAQGHPLRQVAVELGVARSTLRGWCAAEPLAGLPVEVAACLATPAGAQWLHQLVVVMHLIITLRAGAGVRMVCEFLELSGLSALVGASYGSQYALTVQVQEAVANQAQEQRVALAVGMPPQELTVAEDETFHPDVCLVAIEPVSNFILLEQYAPDRTAATWTQALETALAGMPVTVIQGTSDEAKALRHHHEQDLGAQHSPDLFHAQHEVSKGTSLHLDRQVRQASAAVAAAQAPLDAAQAAQRAYDAQVPHPRGRPPAFAARSDAALTELVAAEAEQTQALTRQTQAREQIRELGLLYHPYDLVSGQVQSVAQVAARFADVWARLAHLADAADLPARARAHLAKAQRLTVPWLATLAFFWARVQTRVDALDLAPDVEQAVLTQLIPALYLARVAGRSSHADTRHRLTALSAQLLEPLRQPTHPLQALAPTRRAQIEAVAGGCADLFQRSSSCVEGRNGHLSLYHHGSHRLSDRKLAALTAMHNYYVRRPDGTTAAERFFGRAHPALFDQVLAHVGLPLPARRRRPRPVTRPALTLVAA
;
A
#
# COMPACT_ATOMS: atom_id res chain seq x y z
N MET A 1 40.13 8.57 -37.49
CA MET A 1 39.68 9.69 -36.63
C MET A 1 38.82 9.10 -35.52
N LYS A 2 39.28 9.13 -34.25
CA LYS A 2 38.51 8.64 -33.10
C LYS A 2 37.23 9.46 -32.99
N HIS A 3 36.07 8.79 -32.95
CA HIS A 3 34.78 9.44 -32.66
C HIS A 3 34.86 10.00 -31.23
N ARG A 4 35.00 11.32 -31.11
CA ARG A 4 34.90 12.04 -29.83
C ARG A 4 33.51 11.84 -29.26
N THR A 5 33.43 11.52 -27.97
CA THR A 5 32.18 11.35 -27.27
C THR A 5 31.38 12.67 -27.27
N ARG A 6 30.10 12.61 -27.07
CA ARG A 6 29.22 13.79 -27.07
C ARG A 6 29.49 14.72 -25.88
N LEU A 7 29.99 14.18 -24.77
CA LEU A 7 30.45 14.94 -23.60
C LEU A 7 31.66 15.79 -23.95
N GLU A 8 32.67 15.22 -24.65
CA GLU A 8 33.87 15.95 -25.09
C GLU A 8 33.52 17.11 -26.05
N ARG A 9 32.46 16.94 -26.88
CA ARG A 9 31.99 18.02 -27.76
C ARG A 9 31.24 19.13 -27.00
N ALA A 10 30.50 18.82 -25.94
CA ALA A 10 29.84 19.81 -25.10
C ALA A 10 30.87 20.62 -24.30
N GLU A 11 31.86 19.95 -23.75
CA GLU A 11 32.99 20.57 -23.04
C GLU A 11 33.78 21.52 -23.96
N GLN A 12 34.05 21.08 -25.20
CA GLN A 12 34.73 21.93 -26.19
C GLN A 12 33.89 23.17 -26.57
N ARG A 13 32.54 23.03 -26.63
CA ARG A 13 31.66 24.19 -26.86
C ARG A 13 31.70 25.17 -25.70
N GLY A 14 31.68 24.66 -24.44
CA GLY A 14 31.77 25.51 -23.26
C GLY A 14 33.08 26.27 -23.20
N ARG A 15 34.22 25.59 -23.45
CA ARG A 15 35.54 26.24 -23.53
C ARG A 15 35.62 27.27 -24.65
N ALA A 16 35.07 26.94 -25.82
CA ALA A 16 35.00 27.87 -26.94
C ALA A 16 34.21 29.14 -26.61
N ALA A 17 33.03 28.99 -25.99
CA ALA A 17 32.21 30.13 -25.60
C ALA A 17 32.91 31.00 -24.55
N SER A 18 33.56 30.40 -23.55
CA SER A 18 34.31 31.13 -22.54
C SER A 18 35.49 31.91 -23.12
N GLN A 19 36.30 31.31 -24.00
CA GLN A 19 37.42 31.98 -24.63
C GLN A 19 37.02 33.10 -25.55
N LEU A 20 35.94 32.92 -26.33
CA LEU A 20 35.40 33.97 -27.20
C LEU A 20 34.79 35.11 -26.39
N ALA A 21 34.13 34.83 -25.25
CA ALA A 21 33.61 35.87 -24.35
C ALA A 21 34.76 36.65 -23.67
N GLN A 22 35.94 36.06 -23.49
CA GLN A 22 37.15 36.71 -23.01
C GLN A 22 37.88 37.53 -24.11
N GLY A 23 37.33 37.58 -25.33
CA GLY A 23 37.87 38.37 -26.43
C GLY A 23 38.92 37.65 -27.28
N HIS A 24 39.16 36.36 -27.09
CA HIS A 24 40.09 35.61 -27.92
C HIS A 24 39.62 35.52 -29.37
N PRO A 25 40.52 35.74 -30.37
CA PRO A 25 40.12 35.63 -31.77
C PRO A 25 39.64 34.24 -32.17
N LEU A 26 38.55 34.18 -32.95
CA LEU A 26 37.94 32.91 -33.39
C LEU A 26 38.94 31.94 -34.05
N ARG A 27 39.98 32.48 -34.72
CA ARG A 27 41.06 31.66 -35.34
C ARG A 27 41.93 30.99 -34.29
N GLN A 28 42.23 31.67 -33.21
CA GLN A 28 43.06 31.16 -32.12
C GLN A 28 42.29 30.06 -31.36
N VAL A 29 41.05 30.31 -30.97
CA VAL A 29 40.18 29.38 -30.29
C VAL A 29 39.95 28.08 -31.13
N ALA A 30 39.82 28.22 -32.45
CA ALA A 30 39.68 27.09 -33.37
C ALA A 30 40.93 26.17 -33.35
N VAL A 31 42.12 26.77 -33.32
CA VAL A 31 43.41 26.06 -33.26
C VAL A 31 43.60 25.39 -31.91
N GLU A 32 43.35 26.08 -30.80
CA GLU A 32 43.54 25.57 -29.43
C GLU A 32 42.60 24.40 -29.15
N LEU A 33 41.34 24.47 -29.64
CA LEU A 33 40.37 23.40 -29.42
C LEU A 33 40.44 22.29 -30.48
N GLY A 34 41.26 22.44 -31.52
CA GLY A 34 41.38 21.48 -32.60
C GLY A 34 40.08 21.26 -33.38
N VAL A 35 39.29 22.31 -33.60
CA VAL A 35 38.05 22.29 -34.34
C VAL A 35 38.09 23.19 -35.57
N ALA A 36 37.36 22.83 -36.62
CA ALA A 36 37.24 23.66 -37.81
C ALA A 36 36.61 25.02 -37.48
N ARG A 37 37.08 26.12 -38.07
CA ARG A 37 36.49 27.48 -37.93
C ARG A 37 35.02 27.52 -38.27
N SER A 38 34.58 26.75 -39.28
CA SER A 38 33.19 26.60 -39.66
C SER A 38 32.34 25.97 -38.57
N THR A 39 32.91 25.01 -37.86
CA THR A 39 32.29 24.34 -36.68
C THR A 39 32.14 25.35 -35.54
N LEU A 40 33.19 26.11 -35.26
CA LEU A 40 33.20 27.16 -34.23
C LEU A 40 32.19 28.26 -34.55
N ARG A 41 32.16 28.76 -35.81
CA ARG A 41 31.12 29.69 -36.29
C ARG A 41 29.71 29.12 -36.14
N GLY A 42 29.52 27.86 -36.46
CA GLY A 42 28.23 27.20 -36.23
C GLY A 42 27.86 27.09 -34.75
N TRP A 43 28.84 27.02 -33.86
CA TRP A 43 28.59 27.08 -32.41
C TRP A 43 28.24 28.49 -31.93
N CYS A 44 28.89 29.55 -32.47
CA CYS A 44 28.59 30.95 -32.18
C CYS A 44 27.27 31.45 -32.81
N ALA A 45 26.92 30.94 -33.99
CA ALA A 45 25.65 31.23 -34.66
C ALA A 45 24.46 30.43 -34.12
N ALA A 46 24.72 29.44 -33.28
CA ALA A 46 23.65 28.81 -32.49
C ALA A 46 23.20 29.86 -31.46
N GLU A 47 21.96 30.37 -31.61
CA GLU A 47 21.36 31.23 -30.58
C GLU A 47 21.66 30.74 -29.18
N PRO A 48 21.98 31.67 -28.23
CA PRO A 48 22.07 31.30 -26.82
C PRO A 48 20.84 30.46 -26.46
N LEU A 49 21.04 29.42 -25.66
CA LEU A 49 19.99 28.49 -25.21
C LEU A 49 18.76 29.31 -24.80
N ALA A 50 17.79 29.44 -25.72
CA ALA A 50 16.63 30.29 -25.55
C ALA A 50 15.87 29.83 -24.29
N GLY A 51 15.81 30.66 -23.26
CA GLY A 51 15.07 30.44 -22.02
C GLY A 51 15.89 30.19 -20.77
N LEU A 52 17.23 30.02 -20.85
CA LEU A 52 18.09 29.91 -19.66
C LEU A 52 19.02 31.12 -19.52
N PRO A 53 19.25 31.64 -18.29
CA PRO A 53 20.33 32.58 -18.00
C PRO A 53 21.67 32.06 -18.47
N VAL A 54 22.54 32.95 -18.98
CA VAL A 54 23.84 32.57 -19.58
C VAL A 54 24.73 31.82 -18.57
N GLU A 55 24.68 32.24 -17.31
CA GLU A 55 25.45 31.63 -16.20
C GLU A 55 24.99 30.20 -15.91
N VAL A 56 23.68 29.97 -15.94
CA VAL A 56 23.09 28.63 -15.74
C VAL A 56 23.47 27.72 -16.90
N ALA A 57 23.37 28.20 -18.13
CA ALA A 57 23.75 27.46 -19.32
C ALA A 57 25.25 27.08 -19.30
N ALA A 58 26.11 28.04 -18.88
CA ALA A 58 27.54 27.80 -18.72
C ALA A 58 27.85 26.77 -17.64
N CYS A 59 27.19 26.84 -16.48
CA CYS A 59 27.32 25.85 -15.40
C CYS A 59 26.94 24.45 -15.89
N LEU A 60 25.79 24.30 -16.53
CA LEU A 60 25.29 23.02 -17.02
C LEU A 60 26.09 22.44 -18.20
N ALA A 61 26.91 23.26 -18.86
CA ALA A 61 27.85 22.81 -19.89
C ALA A 61 29.15 22.20 -19.31
N THR A 62 29.41 22.37 -18.00
CA THR A 62 30.56 21.73 -17.34
C THR A 62 30.29 20.23 -17.12
N PRO A 63 31.33 19.38 -16.94
CA PRO A 63 31.14 17.96 -16.60
C PRO A 63 30.27 17.76 -15.35
N ALA A 64 30.51 18.55 -14.30
CA ALA A 64 29.71 18.48 -13.07
C ALA A 64 28.27 18.93 -13.29
N GLY A 65 28.05 20.00 -14.05
CA GLY A 65 26.71 20.45 -14.41
C GLY A 65 25.96 19.47 -15.32
N ALA A 66 26.67 18.84 -16.26
CA ALA A 66 26.10 17.78 -17.10
C ALA A 66 25.71 16.54 -16.28
N GLN A 67 26.52 16.15 -15.32
CA GLN A 67 26.21 15.06 -14.39
C GLN A 67 24.99 15.39 -13.51
N TRP A 68 24.96 16.61 -12.97
CA TRP A 68 23.80 17.08 -12.19
C TRP A 68 22.51 17.13 -13.03
N LEU A 69 22.58 17.63 -14.27
CA LEU A 69 21.46 17.61 -15.20
C LEU A 69 20.98 16.19 -15.50
N HIS A 70 21.91 15.26 -15.70
CA HIS A 70 21.61 13.85 -15.87
C HIS A 70 20.83 13.29 -14.68
N GLN A 71 21.37 13.49 -13.47
CA GLN A 71 20.72 13.09 -12.23
C GLN A 71 19.32 13.70 -12.10
N LEU A 72 19.17 15.00 -12.37
CA LEU A 72 17.87 15.69 -12.30
C LEU A 72 16.83 15.07 -13.25
N VAL A 73 17.21 14.78 -14.50
CA VAL A 73 16.30 14.21 -15.49
C VAL A 73 15.90 12.78 -15.13
N VAL A 74 16.83 11.95 -14.66
CA VAL A 74 16.51 10.59 -14.21
C VAL A 74 15.61 10.61 -12.96
N VAL A 75 15.89 11.52 -12.01
CA VAL A 75 15.02 11.74 -10.83
C VAL A 75 13.61 12.15 -11.25
N MET A 76 13.45 13.05 -12.23
CA MET A 76 12.12 13.43 -12.73
C MET A 76 11.33 12.22 -13.23
N HIS A 77 11.96 11.35 -14.02
CA HIS A 77 11.30 10.12 -14.49
C HIS A 77 10.92 9.20 -13.34
N LEU A 78 11.85 8.98 -12.40
CA LEU A 78 11.60 8.12 -11.24
C LEU A 78 10.44 8.66 -10.38
N ILE A 79 10.44 9.96 -10.09
CA ILE A 79 9.42 10.55 -9.21
C ILE A 79 8.10 10.77 -9.95
N ILE A 80 8.12 11.41 -11.11
CA ILE A 80 6.89 11.78 -11.82
C ILE A 80 6.20 10.54 -12.42
N THR A 81 6.96 9.65 -13.09
CA THR A 81 6.34 8.55 -13.85
C THR A 81 6.17 7.26 -13.06
N LEU A 82 7.08 6.96 -12.11
CA LEU A 82 7.01 5.74 -11.31
C LEU A 82 6.44 5.98 -9.92
N ARG A 83 6.75 7.09 -9.24
CA ARG A 83 6.24 7.29 -7.89
C ARG A 83 4.92 8.06 -7.83
N ALA A 84 4.76 9.10 -8.64
CA ALA A 84 3.52 9.88 -8.69
C ALA A 84 2.50 9.34 -9.72
N GLY A 85 2.87 8.37 -10.55
CA GLY A 85 1.97 7.77 -11.54
C GLY A 85 1.59 8.69 -12.71
N ALA A 86 2.25 9.85 -12.84
CA ALA A 86 1.95 10.79 -13.90
C ALA A 86 2.52 10.34 -15.25
N GLY A 87 1.94 10.87 -16.34
CA GLY A 87 2.38 10.54 -17.69
C GLY A 87 3.65 11.28 -18.11
N VAL A 88 4.34 10.75 -19.12
CA VAL A 88 5.55 11.35 -19.72
C VAL A 88 5.35 12.80 -20.18
N ARG A 89 4.13 13.19 -20.52
CA ARG A 89 3.79 14.59 -20.92
C ARG A 89 4.10 15.59 -19.81
N MET A 90 3.92 15.21 -18.54
CA MET A 90 4.28 16.05 -17.40
C MET A 90 5.80 16.29 -17.32
N VAL A 91 6.60 15.28 -17.67
CA VAL A 91 8.06 15.45 -17.77
C VAL A 91 8.43 16.39 -18.91
N CYS A 92 7.79 16.26 -20.08
CA CYS A 92 8.00 17.18 -21.21
C CYS A 92 7.66 18.63 -20.82
N GLU A 93 6.51 18.84 -20.19
CA GLU A 93 6.05 20.15 -19.72
C GLU A 93 7.02 20.75 -18.69
N PHE A 94 7.47 19.95 -17.72
CA PHE A 94 8.48 20.38 -16.75
C PHE A 94 9.77 20.84 -17.43
N LEU A 95 10.26 20.08 -18.43
CA LEU A 95 11.46 20.44 -19.19
C LEU A 95 11.28 21.74 -20.00
N GLU A 96 10.09 21.98 -20.53
CA GLU A 96 9.76 23.21 -21.26
C GLU A 96 9.66 24.41 -20.31
N LEU A 97 8.88 24.30 -19.24
CA LEU A 97 8.68 25.38 -18.27
C LEU A 97 9.96 25.76 -17.51
N SER A 98 10.84 24.81 -17.24
CA SER A 98 12.15 25.05 -16.61
C SER A 98 13.22 25.57 -17.58
N GLY A 99 12.94 25.60 -18.88
CA GLY A 99 13.93 25.95 -19.92
C GLY A 99 14.96 24.81 -20.18
N LEU A 100 14.88 23.68 -19.49
CA LEU A 100 15.80 22.55 -19.67
C LEU A 100 15.65 21.87 -21.04
N SER A 101 14.55 22.11 -21.74
CA SER A 101 14.31 21.64 -23.12
C SER A 101 15.38 22.11 -24.12
N ALA A 102 16.11 23.17 -23.79
CA ALA A 102 17.26 23.63 -24.58
C ALA A 102 18.48 22.70 -24.45
N LEU A 103 18.59 21.96 -23.35
CA LEU A 103 19.74 21.10 -23.00
C LEU A 103 19.44 19.62 -23.21
N VAL A 104 18.19 19.23 -23.07
CA VAL A 104 17.74 17.84 -23.11
C VAL A 104 16.67 17.69 -24.20
N GLY A 105 16.61 16.54 -24.85
CA GLY A 105 15.58 16.23 -25.83
C GLY A 105 14.19 16.15 -25.19
N ALA A 106 13.44 17.25 -25.17
CA ALA A 106 12.14 17.37 -24.51
C ALA A 106 10.95 16.82 -25.30
N SER A 107 11.17 16.27 -26.51
CA SER A 107 10.06 15.68 -27.28
C SER A 107 9.45 14.48 -26.56
N TYR A 108 8.14 14.28 -26.73
CA TYR A 108 7.45 13.11 -26.16
C TYR A 108 8.17 11.78 -26.50
N GLY A 109 8.57 11.60 -27.77
CA GLY A 109 9.28 10.38 -28.17
C GLY A 109 10.61 10.18 -27.45
N SER A 110 11.40 11.26 -27.26
CA SER A 110 12.67 11.19 -26.53
C SER A 110 12.45 10.86 -25.06
N GLN A 111 11.49 11.51 -24.42
CA GLN A 111 11.19 11.31 -23.00
C GLN A 111 10.49 9.97 -22.75
N TYR A 112 9.66 9.49 -23.69
CA TYR A 112 9.08 8.16 -23.62
C TYR A 112 10.17 7.07 -23.71
N ALA A 113 11.11 7.21 -24.64
CA ALA A 113 12.25 6.28 -24.74
C ALA A 113 13.08 6.26 -23.45
N LEU A 114 13.29 7.42 -22.82
CA LEU A 114 13.98 7.50 -21.53
C LEU A 114 13.17 6.86 -20.40
N THR A 115 11.85 7.05 -20.37
CA THR A 115 10.95 6.37 -19.42
C THR A 115 11.10 4.84 -19.53
N VAL A 116 11.15 4.31 -20.75
CA VAL A 116 11.38 2.89 -21.00
C VAL A 116 12.71 2.44 -20.42
N GLN A 117 13.79 3.15 -20.72
CA GLN A 117 15.14 2.84 -20.19
C GLN A 117 15.19 2.88 -18.67
N VAL A 118 14.56 3.89 -18.03
CA VAL A 118 14.48 3.98 -16.57
C VAL A 118 13.72 2.79 -15.98
N GLN A 119 12.58 2.42 -16.55
CA GLN A 119 11.80 1.27 -16.09
C GLN A 119 12.58 -0.04 -16.20
N GLU A 120 13.26 -0.27 -17.33
CA GLU A 120 14.10 -1.44 -17.55
C GLU A 120 15.29 -1.47 -16.59
N ALA A 121 15.99 -0.34 -16.42
CA ALA A 121 17.11 -0.26 -15.48
C ALA A 121 16.67 -0.52 -14.03
N VAL A 122 15.52 0.03 -13.60
CA VAL A 122 14.96 -0.21 -12.27
C VAL A 122 14.64 -1.69 -12.06
N ALA A 123 13.97 -2.33 -13.01
CA ALA A 123 13.59 -3.74 -12.90
C ALA A 123 14.81 -4.68 -12.93
N ASN A 124 15.77 -4.43 -13.84
CA ASN A 124 16.99 -5.23 -13.96
C ASN A 124 17.88 -5.12 -12.72
N GLN A 125 18.10 -3.91 -12.22
CA GLN A 125 18.90 -3.71 -11.02
C GLN A 125 18.27 -4.34 -9.76
N ALA A 126 16.94 -4.29 -9.64
CA ALA A 126 16.24 -4.98 -8.57
C ALA A 126 16.41 -6.51 -8.66
N GLN A 127 16.38 -7.08 -9.86
CA GLN A 127 16.60 -8.51 -10.07
C GLN A 127 18.06 -8.92 -9.76
N GLU A 128 19.02 -8.12 -10.18
CA GLU A 128 20.45 -8.35 -9.86
C GLU A 128 20.69 -8.30 -8.34
N GLN A 129 20.11 -7.30 -7.66
CA GLN A 129 20.17 -7.19 -6.20
C GLN A 129 19.50 -8.38 -5.51
N ARG A 130 18.35 -8.83 -6.00
CA ARG A 130 17.65 -10.01 -5.48
C ARG A 130 18.55 -11.25 -5.52
N VAL A 131 19.16 -11.53 -6.67
CA VAL A 131 20.09 -12.65 -6.83
C VAL A 131 21.28 -12.51 -5.87
N ALA A 132 21.90 -11.33 -5.81
CA ALA A 132 23.05 -11.07 -4.93
C ALA A 132 22.69 -11.20 -3.44
N LEU A 133 21.49 -10.76 -3.04
CA LEU A 133 21.02 -10.85 -1.67
C LEU A 133 20.61 -12.28 -1.28
N ALA A 134 20.15 -13.11 -2.22
CA ALA A 134 19.83 -14.50 -1.98
C ALA A 134 21.07 -15.38 -1.72
N VAL A 135 22.24 -14.98 -2.27
CA VAL A 135 23.51 -15.69 -2.00
C VAL A 135 23.86 -15.60 -0.51
N GLY A 136 23.97 -16.75 0.15
CA GLY A 136 24.28 -16.84 1.59
C GLY A 136 23.12 -16.46 2.52
N MET A 137 21.90 -16.32 2.01
CA MET A 137 20.69 -16.20 2.83
C MET A 137 20.48 -17.51 3.60
N PRO A 138 20.24 -17.47 4.92
CA PRO A 138 19.90 -18.68 5.66
C PRO A 138 18.52 -19.22 5.23
N PRO A 139 18.27 -20.54 5.36
CA PRO A 139 16.95 -21.10 5.15
C PRO A 139 15.90 -20.38 6.01
N GLN A 140 14.78 -20.00 5.41
CA GLN A 140 13.70 -19.28 6.08
C GLN A 140 12.35 -19.91 5.79
N GLU A 141 11.50 -19.95 6.82
CA GLU A 141 10.09 -20.27 6.70
C GLU A 141 9.29 -18.98 6.51
N LEU A 142 8.47 -18.94 5.48
CA LEU A 142 7.69 -17.75 5.13
C LEU A 142 6.20 -17.96 5.35
N THR A 143 5.54 -16.89 5.75
CA THR A 143 4.11 -16.68 5.50
C THR A 143 3.97 -15.82 4.25
N VAL A 144 3.03 -16.14 3.37
CA VAL A 144 2.68 -15.31 2.21
C VAL A 144 1.25 -14.79 2.35
N ALA A 145 1.03 -13.55 1.98
CA ALA A 145 -0.30 -12.99 1.78
C ALA A 145 -0.55 -12.88 0.29
N GLU A 146 -1.67 -13.42 -0.17
CA GLU A 146 -1.97 -13.55 -1.60
C GLU A 146 -3.37 -13.06 -1.92
N ASP A 147 -3.48 -12.39 -3.07
CA ASP A 147 -4.74 -11.94 -3.64
C ASP A 147 -4.55 -11.64 -5.12
N GLU A 148 -5.64 -11.62 -5.88
CA GLU A 148 -5.66 -11.18 -7.27
C GLU A 148 -6.37 -9.85 -7.45
N THR A 149 -5.87 -9.05 -8.40
CA THR A 149 -6.52 -7.82 -8.84
C THR A 149 -6.77 -7.86 -10.34
N PHE A 150 -7.74 -7.07 -10.82
CA PHE A 150 -8.17 -7.09 -12.23
C PHE A 150 -8.04 -5.69 -12.84
N HIS A 151 -7.09 -5.52 -13.83
CA HIS A 151 -6.82 -4.24 -14.46
C HIS A 151 -6.24 -4.34 -15.90
N PRO A 152 -6.99 -4.60 -16.93
CA PRO A 152 -8.17 -5.46 -17.09
C PRO A 152 -7.84 -6.94 -16.93
N ASP A 153 -6.54 -7.30 -17.04
CA ASP A 153 -6.05 -8.66 -16.89
C ASP A 153 -5.92 -9.04 -15.41
N VAL A 154 -5.93 -10.34 -15.15
CA VAL A 154 -5.62 -10.86 -13.82
C VAL A 154 -4.17 -10.53 -13.47
N CYS A 155 -3.96 -9.92 -12.32
CA CYS A 155 -2.64 -9.70 -11.74
C CYS A 155 -2.55 -10.47 -10.43
N LEU A 156 -1.62 -11.42 -10.35
CA LEU A 156 -1.34 -12.19 -9.14
C LEU A 156 -0.37 -11.39 -8.27
N VAL A 157 -0.67 -11.29 -6.98
CA VAL A 157 0.17 -10.57 -6.02
C VAL A 157 0.41 -11.44 -4.79
N ALA A 158 1.68 -11.71 -4.48
CA ALA A 158 2.11 -12.39 -3.25
C ALA A 158 3.13 -11.54 -2.50
N ILE A 159 2.87 -11.27 -1.23
CA ILE A 159 3.70 -10.41 -0.37
C ILE A 159 4.07 -11.17 0.90
N GLU A 160 5.33 -11.08 1.32
CA GLU A 160 5.74 -11.50 2.67
C GLU A 160 5.32 -10.40 3.67
N PRO A 161 4.35 -10.67 4.59
CA PRO A 161 3.67 -9.59 5.32
C PRO A 161 4.51 -8.93 6.43
N VAL A 162 5.60 -9.55 6.90
CA VAL A 162 6.46 -8.99 7.95
C VAL A 162 7.37 -7.91 7.39
N SER A 163 8.14 -8.24 6.36
CA SER A 163 9.01 -7.31 5.65
C SER A 163 8.23 -6.37 4.70
N ASN A 164 7.05 -6.79 4.27
CA ASN A 164 6.27 -6.21 3.17
C ASN A 164 6.99 -6.32 1.81
N PHE A 165 7.79 -7.38 1.63
CA PHE A 165 8.49 -7.66 0.39
C PHE A 165 7.54 -8.34 -0.60
N ILE A 166 7.37 -7.74 -1.78
CA ILE A 166 6.58 -8.33 -2.85
C ILE A 166 7.40 -9.46 -3.47
N LEU A 167 6.95 -10.69 -3.26
CA LEU A 167 7.57 -11.90 -3.81
C LEU A 167 7.19 -12.08 -5.28
N LEU A 168 5.91 -11.89 -5.58
CA LEU A 168 5.29 -12.06 -6.89
C LEU A 168 4.35 -10.89 -7.16
N GLU A 169 4.45 -10.28 -8.33
CA GLU A 169 3.49 -9.33 -8.86
C GLU A 169 3.56 -9.36 -10.38
N GLN A 170 2.63 -10.05 -11.02
CA GLN A 170 2.62 -10.22 -12.47
C GLN A 170 1.23 -10.47 -13.04
N TYR A 171 1.02 -10.12 -14.29
CA TYR A 171 -0.16 -10.53 -15.02
C TYR A 171 -0.10 -12.02 -15.36
N ALA A 172 -1.25 -12.67 -15.27
CA ALA A 172 -1.42 -14.09 -15.53
C ALA A 172 -2.59 -14.34 -16.50
N PRO A 173 -2.57 -15.46 -17.24
CA PRO A 173 -3.67 -15.80 -18.15
C PRO A 173 -4.95 -16.18 -17.39
N ASP A 174 -4.81 -16.70 -16.19
CA ASP A 174 -5.89 -17.11 -15.32
C ASP A 174 -5.43 -17.09 -13.84
N ARG A 175 -6.32 -17.50 -12.94
CA ARG A 175 -6.08 -17.58 -11.50
C ARG A 175 -6.28 -19.00 -10.96
N THR A 176 -5.93 -20.01 -11.73
CA THR A 176 -6.00 -21.41 -11.27
C THR A 176 -4.91 -21.70 -10.22
N ALA A 177 -5.11 -22.73 -9.41
CA ALA A 177 -4.10 -23.17 -8.46
C ALA A 177 -2.76 -23.44 -9.13
N ALA A 178 -2.76 -24.15 -10.26
CA ALA A 178 -1.55 -24.45 -11.01
C ALA A 178 -0.81 -23.19 -11.49
N THR A 179 -1.55 -22.15 -11.94
CA THR A 179 -0.96 -20.86 -12.34
C THR A 179 -0.33 -20.15 -11.13
N TRP A 180 -1.00 -20.14 -9.97
CA TRP A 180 -0.45 -19.59 -8.73
C TRP A 180 0.81 -20.33 -8.30
N THR A 181 0.77 -21.67 -8.26
CA THR A 181 1.89 -22.52 -7.84
C THR A 181 3.11 -22.28 -8.73
N GLN A 182 2.95 -22.36 -10.05
CA GLN A 182 4.04 -22.13 -11.00
C GLN A 182 4.63 -20.71 -10.89
N ALA A 183 3.77 -19.70 -10.76
CA ALA A 183 4.21 -18.30 -10.65
C ALA A 183 5.00 -18.08 -9.36
N LEU A 184 4.51 -18.58 -8.22
CA LEU A 184 5.18 -18.42 -6.93
C LEU A 184 6.49 -19.22 -6.87
N GLU A 185 6.52 -20.46 -7.35
CA GLU A 185 7.74 -21.27 -7.43
C GLU A 185 8.81 -20.59 -8.29
N THR A 186 8.42 -20.05 -9.44
CA THR A 186 9.32 -19.27 -10.31
C THR A 186 9.84 -18.04 -9.56
N ALA A 187 8.96 -17.35 -8.85
CA ALA A 187 9.30 -16.18 -8.08
C ALA A 187 10.24 -16.51 -6.90
N LEU A 188 10.14 -17.66 -6.27
CA LEU A 188 10.98 -18.09 -5.15
C LEU A 188 12.27 -18.81 -5.60
N ALA A 189 12.41 -19.11 -6.87
CA ALA A 189 13.57 -19.84 -7.39
C ALA A 189 14.89 -19.15 -7.02
N GLY A 190 15.84 -19.95 -6.52
CA GLY A 190 17.17 -19.49 -6.09
C GLY A 190 17.20 -18.85 -4.69
N MET A 191 16.09 -18.80 -3.96
CA MET A 191 16.05 -18.40 -2.55
C MET A 191 15.82 -19.63 -1.66
N PRO A 192 16.54 -19.76 -0.53
CA PRO A 192 16.39 -20.88 0.40
C PRO A 192 15.18 -20.63 1.33
N VAL A 193 13.99 -20.55 0.76
CA VAL A 193 12.74 -20.26 1.48
C VAL A 193 11.72 -21.37 1.33
N THR A 194 10.94 -21.62 2.38
CA THR A 194 9.82 -22.56 2.40
C THR A 194 8.57 -21.81 2.84
N VAL A 195 7.51 -21.84 2.04
CA VAL A 195 6.21 -21.29 2.42
C VAL A 195 5.53 -22.28 3.37
N ILE A 196 5.25 -21.86 4.60
CA ILE A 196 4.60 -22.68 5.64
C ILE A 196 3.15 -22.25 5.91
N GLN A 197 2.79 -21.04 5.48
CA GLN A 197 1.45 -20.48 5.68
C GLN A 197 1.11 -19.53 4.53
N GLY A 198 -0.11 -19.62 4.02
CA GLY A 198 -0.68 -18.63 3.10
C GLY A 198 -1.91 -17.96 3.68
N THR A 199 -1.99 -16.63 3.60
CA THR A 199 -3.16 -15.85 4.01
C THR A 199 -3.84 -15.27 2.77
N SER A 200 -5.09 -15.66 2.52
CA SER A 200 -5.84 -15.21 1.34
C SER A 200 -7.35 -15.22 1.60
N ASP A 201 -8.12 -14.86 0.60
CA ASP A 201 -9.56 -15.14 0.61
C ASP A 201 -9.84 -16.65 0.53
N GLU A 202 -11.12 -17.03 0.62
CA GLU A 202 -11.56 -18.44 0.55
C GLU A 202 -11.71 -18.96 -0.90
N ALA A 203 -11.02 -18.37 -1.88
CA ALA A 203 -11.06 -18.86 -3.24
C ALA A 203 -10.52 -20.31 -3.30
N LYS A 204 -11.26 -21.18 -3.98
CA LYS A 204 -10.88 -22.61 -4.08
C LYS A 204 -9.49 -22.82 -4.66
N ALA A 205 -9.10 -21.97 -5.61
CA ALA A 205 -7.80 -22.05 -6.24
C ALA A 205 -6.66 -21.75 -5.24
N LEU A 206 -6.78 -20.67 -4.46
CA LEU A 206 -5.79 -20.28 -3.45
C LEU A 206 -5.70 -21.30 -2.33
N ARG A 207 -6.84 -21.83 -1.85
CA ARG A 207 -6.84 -22.90 -0.85
C ARG A 207 -6.13 -24.16 -1.36
N HIS A 208 -6.44 -24.59 -2.60
CA HIS A 208 -5.78 -25.76 -3.20
C HIS A 208 -4.28 -25.52 -3.36
N HIS A 209 -3.89 -24.35 -3.86
CA HIS A 209 -2.50 -23.91 -3.98
C HIS A 209 -1.75 -24.02 -2.64
N HIS A 210 -2.31 -23.46 -1.55
CA HIS A 210 -1.65 -23.53 -0.24
C HIS A 210 -1.63 -24.95 0.33
N GLU A 211 -2.80 -25.59 0.43
CA GLU A 211 -2.96 -26.84 1.18
C GLU A 211 -2.41 -28.07 0.44
N GLN A 212 -2.62 -28.13 -0.88
CA GLN A 212 -2.26 -29.31 -1.69
C GLN A 212 -0.94 -29.16 -2.43
N ASP A 213 -0.72 -28.00 -3.06
CA ASP A 213 0.47 -27.82 -3.89
C ASP A 213 1.69 -27.43 -3.05
N LEU A 214 1.54 -26.48 -2.10
CA LEU A 214 2.63 -26.04 -1.23
C LEU A 214 2.76 -26.84 0.07
N GLY A 215 1.73 -27.59 0.47
CA GLY A 215 1.69 -28.25 1.78
C GLY A 215 1.71 -27.28 2.96
N ALA A 216 1.23 -26.04 2.75
CA ALA A 216 1.22 -24.95 3.70
C ALA A 216 -0.14 -24.80 4.39
N GLN A 217 -0.15 -24.24 5.59
CA GLN A 217 -1.39 -23.90 6.29
C GLN A 217 -2.11 -22.76 5.57
N HIS A 218 -3.35 -22.97 5.13
CA HIS A 218 -4.21 -21.88 4.67
C HIS A 218 -4.84 -21.13 5.86
N SER A 219 -4.71 -19.82 5.87
CA SER A 219 -5.26 -18.93 6.90
C SER A 219 -6.22 -17.93 6.25
N PRO A 220 -7.55 -18.08 6.47
CA PRO A 220 -8.53 -17.18 5.89
C PRO A 220 -8.34 -15.75 6.35
N ASP A 221 -8.47 -14.80 5.43
CA ASP A 221 -8.40 -13.39 5.73
C ASP A 221 -9.60 -12.95 6.60
N LEU A 222 -9.28 -12.40 7.76
CA LEU A 222 -10.24 -11.85 8.70
C LEU A 222 -11.08 -10.71 8.09
N PHE A 223 -10.48 -9.86 7.26
CA PHE A 223 -11.17 -8.73 6.63
C PHE A 223 -12.35 -9.20 5.77
N HIS A 224 -12.15 -10.26 4.98
CA HIS A 224 -13.22 -10.84 4.16
C HIS A 224 -14.39 -11.35 4.99
N ALA A 225 -14.12 -11.96 6.15
CA ALA A 225 -15.19 -12.38 7.05
C ALA A 225 -15.93 -11.21 7.68
N GLN A 226 -15.21 -10.19 8.16
CA GLN A 226 -15.83 -8.96 8.69
C GLN A 226 -16.67 -8.26 7.61
N HIS A 227 -16.21 -8.28 6.36
CA HIS A 227 -16.95 -7.75 5.22
C HIS A 227 -18.23 -8.55 4.94
N GLU A 228 -18.19 -9.89 5.03
CA GLU A 228 -19.41 -10.71 4.90
C GLU A 228 -20.41 -10.41 6.01
N VAL A 229 -19.97 -10.26 7.27
CA VAL A 229 -20.87 -9.83 8.37
C VAL A 229 -21.46 -8.44 8.09
N SER A 230 -20.63 -7.51 7.62
CA SER A 230 -21.09 -6.16 7.23
C SER A 230 -22.12 -6.21 6.11
N LYS A 231 -21.91 -7.01 5.05
CA LYS A 231 -22.91 -7.24 3.97
C LYS A 231 -24.22 -7.81 4.51
N GLY A 232 -24.14 -8.70 5.49
CA GLY A 232 -25.31 -9.31 6.13
C GLY A 232 -26.09 -8.35 7.03
N THR A 233 -25.49 -7.29 7.54
CA THR A 233 -26.09 -6.45 8.57
C THR A 233 -26.30 -5.00 8.12
N SER A 234 -25.27 -4.32 7.62
CA SER A 234 -25.24 -2.86 7.52
C SER A 234 -26.38 -2.28 6.67
N LEU A 235 -26.60 -2.79 5.46
CA LEU A 235 -27.61 -2.25 4.54
C LEU A 235 -29.03 -2.31 5.12
N HIS A 236 -29.35 -3.42 5.79
CA HIS A 236 -30.68 -3.63 6.36
C HIS A 236 -30.88 -2.80 7.61
N LEU A 237 -29.91 -2.78 8.51
CA LEU A 237 -29.96 -1.99 9.74
C LEU A 237 -29.95 -0.49 9.44
N ASP A 238 -29.15 -0.01 8.48
CA ASP A 238 -29.17 1.39 8.04
C ASP A 238 -30.51 1.79 7.43
N ARG A 239 -31.18 0.86 6.73
CA ARG A 239 -32.54 1.09 6.22
C ARG A 239 -33.55 1.21 7.37
N GLN A 240 -33.50 0.30 8.36
CA GLN A 240 -34.36 0.35 9.53
C GLN A 240 -34.19 1.64 10.32
N VAL A 241 -32.95 2.07 10.55
CA VAL A 241 -32.66 3.37 11.21
C VAL A 241 -33.26 4.53 10.42
N ARG A 242 -33.08 4.56 9.10
CA ARG A 242 -33.69 5.63 8.27
C ARG A 242 -35.21 5.60 8.29
N GLN A 243 -35.81 4.44 8.24
CA GLN A 243 -37.29 4.30 8.30
C GLN A 243 -37.81 4.74 9.66
N ALA A 244 -37.20 4.32 10.75
CA ALA A 244 -37.58 4.74 12.10
C ALA A 244 -37.39 6.24 12.30
N SER A 245 -36.31 6.84 11.80
CA SER A 245 -36.08 8.28 11.85
C SER A 245 -37.14 9.07 11.07
N ALA A 246 -37.56 8.56 9.91
CA ALA A 246 -38.66 9.15 9.14
C ALA A 246 -40.01 9.01 9.86
N ALA A 247 -40.24 7.90 10.57
CA ALA A 247 -41.43 7.70 11.39
C ALA A 247 -41.51 8.68 12.56
N VAL A 248 -40.39 8.96 13.24
CA VAL A 248 -40.32 9.99 14.29
C VAL A 248 -40.69 11.36 13.72
N ALA A 249 -40.10 11.75 12.59
CA ALA A 249 -40.42 13.02 11.93
C ALA A 249 -41.89 13.11 11.52
N ALA A 250 -42.48 12.02 11.04
CA ALA A 250 -43.89 11.95 10.69
C ALA A 250 -44.83 12.01 11.91
N ALA A 251 -44.43 11.41 13.04
CA ALA A 251 -45.18 11.45 14.30
C ALA A 251 -45.10 12.81 15.02
N GLN A 252 -43.99 13.54 14.86
CA GLN A 252 -43.84 14.88 15.41
C GLN A 252 -44.80 15.90 14.79
N ALA A 253 -45.05 15.83 13.49
CA ALA A 253 -45.88 16.80 12.78
C ALA A 253 -47.32 16.91 13.32
N PRO A 254 -48.08 15.82 13.63
CA PRO A 254 -49.40 15.90 14.26
C PRO A 254 -49.38 16.54 15.64
N LEU A 255 -48.31 16.30 16.44
CA LEU A 255 -48.16 16.91 17.75
C LEU A 255 -47.98 18.43 17.64
N ASP A 256 -47.09 18.86 16.74
CA ASP A 256 -46.85 20.29 16.47
C ASP A 256 -48.10 20.98 15.97
N ALA A 257 -48.87 20.32 15.09
CA ALA A 257 -50.13 20.83 14.56
C ALA A 257 -51.22 20.96 15.66
N ALA A 258 -51.34 19.96 16.55
CA ALA A 258 -52.27 20.00 17.69
C ALA A 258 -51.96 21.12 18.65
N GLN A 259 -50.67 21.30 19.00
CA GLN A 259 -50.19 22.37 19.88
C GLN A 259 -50.36 23.77 19.24
N ALA A 260 -50.08 23.89 17.94
CA ALA A 260 -50.29 25.12 17.18
C ALA A 260 -51.79 25.52 17.14
N ALA A 261 -52.65 24.54 16.91
CA ALA A 261 -54.11 24.75 16.88
C ALA A 261 -54.64 25.17 18.25
N GLN A 262 -54.12 24.60 19.35
CA GLN A 262 -54.46 24.99 20.69
C GLN A 262 -54.03 26.43 20.96
N ARG A 263 -52.76 26.78 20.68
CA ARG A 263 -52.25 28.16 20.84
C ARG A 263 -53.04 29.18 20.03
N ALA A 264 -53.44 28.82 18.80
CA ALA A 264 -54.25 29.70 17.96
C ALA A 264 -55.67 29.88 18.52
N TYR A 265 -56.27 28.85 19.12
CA TYR A 265 -57.54 28.95 19.82
C TYR A 265 -57.45 29.82 21.06
N ASP A 266 -56.46 29.62 21.92
CA ASP A 266 -56.23 30.34 23.16
C ASP A 266 -55.94 31.85 22.92
N ALA A 267 -55.38 32.21 21.77
CA ALA A 267 -55.16 33.60 21.37
C ALA A 267 -56.41 34.35 20.89
N GLN A 268 -57.55 33.64 20.63
CA GLN A 268 -58.78 34.27 20.18
C GLN A 268 -59.56 34.84 21.37
N VAL A 269 -59.79 36.13 21.37
CA VAL A 269 -60.61 36.82 22.40
C VAL A 269 -61.67 37.69 21.72
N PRO A 270 -62.99 37.44 21.92
CA PRO A 270 -63.57 36.35 22.71
C PRO A 270 -63.46 34.97 22.00
N HIS A 271 -63.43 33.91 22.81
CA HIS A 271 -63.42 32.53 22.26
C HIS A 271 -64.65 32.25 21.42
N PRO A 272 -64.57 31.41 20.37
CA PRO A 272 -65.70 30.96 19.58
C PRO A 272 -66.78 30.31 20.45
N ARG A 273 -68.08 30.56 20.12
CA ARG A 273 -69.19 29.93 20.86
C ARG A 273 -69.21 28.42 20.58
N GLY A 274 -69.40 27.64 21.64
CA GLY A 274 -69.50 26.18 21.53
C GLY A 274 -68.55 25.44 22.48
N ARG A 275 -68.60 24.10 22.39
CA ARG A 275 -67.66 23.27 23.18
C ARG A 275 -66.22 23.42 22.60
N PRO A 276 -65.22 23.72 23.44
CA PRO A 276 -63.86 23.77 22.94
C PRO A 276 -63.40 22.48 22.26
N PRO A 277 -62.59 22.55 21.20
CA PRO A 277 -62.03 21.35 20.59
C PRO A 277 -61.23 20.53 21.61
N ALA A 278 -61.21 19.21 21.44
CA ALA A 278 -60.50 18.30 22.35
C ALA A 278 -58.97 18.31 22.10
N PHE A 279 -58.32 19.47 22.32
CA PHE A 279 -56.89 19.66 22.08
C PHE A 279 -56.01 18.71 22.90
N ALA A 280 -56.31 18.54 24.19
CA ALA A 280 -55.56 17.62 25.05
C ALA A 280 -55.60 16.19 24.53
N ALA A 281 -56.77 15.66 24.19
CA ALA A 281 -56.90 14.30 23.66
C ALA A 281 -56.12 14.11 22.32
N ARG A 282 -56.09 15.15 21.45
CA ARG A 282 -55.32 15.11 20.20
C ARG A 282 -53.80 15.16 20.47
N SER A 283 -53.36 15.99 21.38
CA SER A 283 -51.96 16.10 21.80
C SER A 283 -51.50 14.81 22.48
N ASP A 284 -52.30 14.20 23.35
CA ASP A 284 -51.98 12.96 24.06
C ASP A 284 -51.86 11.77 23.07
N ALA A 285 -52.77 11.69 22.10
CA ALA A 285 -52.71 10.67 21.05
C ALA A 285 -51.44 10.82 20.18
N ALA A 286 -51.15 12.06 19.72
CA ALA A 286 -49.95 12.33 18.93
C ALA A 286 -48.66 12.10 19.71
N LEU A 287 -48.62 12.44 21.01
CA LEU A 287 -47.50 12.17 21.89
C LEU A 287 -47.28 10.66 22.07
N THR A 288 -48.35 9.87 22.21
CA THR A 288 -48.25 8.41 22.30
C THR A 288 -47.62 7.80 21.06
N GLU A 289 -48.01 8.26 19.86
CA GLU A 289 -47.42 7.83 18.60
C GLU A 289 -45.96 8.24 18.46
N LEU A 290 -45.62 9.48 18.88
CA LEU A 290 -44.25 9.96 18.86
C LEU A 290 -43.36 9.13 19.78
N VAL A 291 -43.78 8.87 21.02
CA VAL A 291 -43.01 8.05 21.98
C VAL A 291 -42.79 6.62 21.44
N ALA A 292 -43.80 6.03 20.81
CA ALA A 292 -43.67 4.71 20.17
C ALA A 292 -42.65 4.74 19.00
N ALA A 293 -42.68 5.79 18.16
CA ALA A 293 -41.74 5.95 17.06
C ALA A 293 -40.29 6.19 17.56
N GLU A 294 -40.11 6.99 18.61
CA GLU A 294 -38.81 7.21 19.25
C GLU A 294 -38.24 5.94 19.87
N ALA A 295 -39.07 5.12 20.50
CA ALA A 295 -38.67 3.83 21.04
C ALA A 295 -38.18 2.89 19.94
N GLU A 296 -38.88 2.80 18.81
CA GLU A 296 -38.44 1.99 17.67
C GLU A 296 -37.12 2.53 17.04
N GLN A 297 -36.99 3.85 16.93
CA GLN A 297 -35.72 4.46 16.47
C GLN A 297 -34.57 4.09 17.39
N THR A 298 -34.76 4.17 18.69
CA THR A 298 -33.75 3.80 19.68
C THR A 298 -33.35 2.32 19.54
N GLN A 299 -34.32 1.44 19.34
CA GLN A 299 -34.06 0.02 19.11
C GLN A 299 -33.28 -0.21 17.80
N ALA A 300 -33.66 0.47 16.72
CA ALA A 300 -32.96 0.36 15.44
C ALA A 300 -31.50 0.82 15.53
N LEU A 301 -31.23 1.93 16.20
CA LEU A 301 -29.88 2.45 16.48
C LEU A 301 -29.07 1.49 17.37
N THR A 302 -29.71 0.91 18.38
CA THR A 302 -29.09 -0.09 19.25
C THR A 302 -28.65 -1.32 18.46
N ARG A 303 -29.55 -1.89 17.62
CA ARG A 303 -29.23 -3.03 16.75
C ARG A 303 -28.07 -2.71 15.80
N GLN A 304 -28.05 -1.52 15.21
CA GLN A 304 -26.95 -1.07 14.35
C GLN A 304 -25.61 -1.00 15.12
N THR A 305 -25.61 -0.43 16.31
CA THR A 305 -24.43 -0.32 17.16
C THR A 305 -23.91 -1.69 17.56
N GLN A 306 -24.80 -2.58 18.01
CA GLN A 306 -24.45 -3.96 18.36
C GLN A 306 -23.82 -4.70 17.19
N ALA A 307 -24.35 -4.58 15.97
CA ALA A 307 -23.73 -5.21 14.79
C ALA A 307 -22.28 -4.75 14.57
N ARG A 308 -22.03 -3.43 14.67
CA ARG A 308 -20.70 -2.86 14.53
C ARG A 308 -19.74 -3.33 15.62
N GLU A 309 -20.25 -3.48 16.85
CA GLU A 309 -19.47 -4.01 17.97
C GLU A 309 -19.08 -5.46 17.74
N GLN A 310 -20.01 -6.32 17.26
CA GLN A 310 -19.68 -7.71 16.96
C GLN A 310 -18.63 -7.84 15.85
N ILE A 311 -18.72 -7.02 14.79
CA ILE A 311 -17.69 -6.99 13.74
C ILE A 311 -16.33 -6.61 14.30
N ARG A 312 -16.27 -5.64 15.20
CA ARG A 312 -15.03 -5.23 15.87
C ARG A 312 -14.52 -6.33 16.79
N GLU A 313 -15.41 -6.98 17.54
CA GLU A 313 -15.08 -8.04 18.49
C GLU A 313 -14.46 -9.25 17.78
N LEU A 314 -14.95 -9.67 16.61
CA LEU A 314 -14.31 -10.71 15.81
C LEU A 314 -12.82 -10.40 15.57
N GLY A 315 -12.50 -9.14 15.25
CA GLY A 315 -11.12 -8.70 15.06
C GLY A 315 -10.29 -8.72 16.34
N LEU A 316 -10.88 -8.44 17.49
CA LEU A 316 -10.19 -8.41 18.78
C LEU A 316 -9.99 -9.82 19.37
N LEU A 317 -10.85 -10.78 19.03
CA LEU A 317 -10.78 -12.15 19.51
C LEU A 317 -9.76 -13.00 18.75
N TYR A 318 -9.59 -12.76 17.46
CA TYR A 318 -8.71 -13.55 16.61
C TYR A 318 -7.24 -13.16 16.79
N HIS A 319 -6.73 -13.47 17.99
CA HIS A 319 -5.34 -13.29 18.38
C HIS A 319 -4.89 -14.47 19.28
N PRO A 320 -3.62 -14.89 19.22
CA PRO A 320 -3.10 -15.92 20.13
C PRO A 320 -2.93 -15.41 21.57
N TYR A 321 -2.88 -14.10 21.74
CA TYR A 321 -2.77 -13.44 23.04
C TYR A 321 -3.92 -12.45 23.22
N ASP A 322 -4.47 -12.41 24.43
CA ASP A 322 -5.49 -11.43 24.78
C ASP A 322 -4.90 -10.01 24.74
N LEU A 323 -5.52 -9.11 23.98
CA LEU A 323 -5.01 -7.74 23.78
C LEU A 323 -5.19 -6.82 24.99
N VAL A 324 -5.88 -7.28 26.05
CA VAL A 324 -6.08 -6.51 27.27
C VAL A 324 -5.11 -6.93 28.37
N SER A 325 -4.92 -8.23 28.54
CA SER A 325 -4.10 -8.82 29.59
C SER A 325 -2.73 -9.32 29.13
N GLY A 326 -2.54 -9.52 27.83
CA GLY A 326 -1.35 -10.14 27.27
C GLY A 326 -1.26 -11.67 27.49
N GLN A 327 -2.27 -12.27 28.10
CA GLN A 327 -2.27 -13.70 28.41
C GLN A 327 -2.46 -14.55 27.16
N VAL A 328 -1.88 -15.74 27.21
CA VAL A 328 -2.06 -16.81 26.21
C VAL A 328 -3.54 -17.17 26.09
N GLN A 329 -4.05 -17.24 24.87
CA GLN A 329 -5.39 -17.72 24.58
C GLN A 329 -5.33 -19.12 23.96
N SER A 330 -5.92 -20.10 24.63
CA SER A 330 -6.06 -21.44 24.05
C SER A 330 -7.08 -21.43 22.89
N VAL A 331 -6.94 -22.40 21.97
CA VAL A 331 -7.90 -22.60 20.87
C VAL A 331 -9.33 -22.74 21.39
N ALA A 332 -9.51 -23.47 22.53
CA ALA A 332 -10.83 -23.67 23.14
C ALA A 332 -11.43 -22.35 23.69
N GLN A 333 -10.63 -21.50 24.33
CA GLN A 333 -11.09 -20.20 24.81
C GLN A 333 -11.53 -19.29 23.66
N VAL A 334 -10.75 -19.21 22.59
CA VAL A 334 -11.10 -18.43 21.41
C VAL A 334 -12.35 -18.99 20.71
N ALA A 335 -12.47 -20.33 20.61
CA ALA A 335 -13.65 -20.99 20.07
C ALA A 335 -14.93 -20.65 20.84
N ALA A 336 -14.90 -20.68 22.16
CA ALA A 336 -16.03 -20.32 23.03
C ALA A 336 -16.44 -18.85 22.81
N ARG A 337 -15.47 -17.93 22.79
CA ARG A 337 -15.73 -16.50 22.55
C ARG A 337 -16.31 -16.24 21.14
N PHE A 338 -15.85 -16.93 20.12
CA PHE A 338 -16.47 -16.85 18.78
C PHE A 338 -17.90 -17.37 18.79
N ALA A 339 -18.18 -18.48 19.48
CA ALA A 339 -19.55 -18.99 19.61
C ALA A 339 -20.49 -17.94 20.22
N ASP A 340 -20.05 -17.20 21.23
CA ASP A 340 -20.83 -16.11 21.85
C ASP A 340 -21.07 -14.97 20.88
N VAL A 341 -20.09 -14.58 20.07
CA VAL A 341 -20.28 -13.53 19.03
C VAL A 341 -21.30 -13.99 18.00
N TRP A 342 -21.19 -15.22 17.52
CA TRP A 342 -22.15 -15.75 16.54
C TRP A 342 -23.55 -15.90 17.11
N ALA A 343 -23.70 -16.29 18.38
CA ALA A 343 -25.01 -16.31 19.06
C ALA A 343 -25.63 -14.91 19.14
N ARG A 344 -24.85 -13.88 19.50
CA ARG A 344 -25.32 -12.48 19.52
C ARG A 344 -25.69 -11.98 18.13
N LEU A 345 -24.95 -12.31 17.08
CA LEU A 345 -25.27 -11.97 15.72
C LEU A 345 -26.55 -12.67 15.22
N ALA A 346 -26.76 -13.94 15.60
CA ALA A 346 -27.98 -14.67 15.27
C ALA A 346 -29.21 -14.03 15.96
N HIS A 347 -29.12 -13.73 17.26
CA HIS A 347 -30.17 -13.04 18.00
C HIS A 347 -30.48 -11.65 17.38
N LEU A 348 -29.46 -10.89 17.00
CA LEU A 348 -29.62 -9.61 16.31
C LEU A 348 -30.33 -9.79 14.97
N ALA A 349 -29.97 -10.85 14.20
CA ALA A 349 -30.59 -11.15 12.92
C ALA A 349 -32.08 -11.49 13.06
N ASP A 350 -32.45 -12.17 14.15
CA ASP A 350 -33.86 -12.46 14.48
C ASP A 350 -34.61 -11.20 14.93
N ALA A 351 -34.02 -10.44 15.87
CA ALA A 351 -34.63 -9.20 16.37
C ALA A 351 -34.80 -8.10 15.30
N ALA A 352 -33.95 -8.11 14.27
CA ALA A 352 -34.01 -7.18 13.15
C ALA A 352 -34.78 -7.74 11.94
N ASP A 353 -35.32 -8.96 12.02
CA ASP A 353 -35.96 -9.68 10.92
C ASP A 353 -35.15 -9.61 9.62
N LEU A 354 -33.84 -9.98 9.71
CA LEU A 354 -32.97 -9.92 8.55
C LEU A 354 -33.40 -10.95 7.49
N PRO A 355 -33.42 -10.56 6.20
CA PRO A 355 -33.83 -11.45 5.12
C PRO A 355 -32.87 -12.62 4.92
N ALA A 356 -33.32 -13.70 4.29
CA ALA A 356 -32.58 -14.93 4.07
C ALA A 356 -31.19 -14.69 3.43
N ARG A 357 -31.09 -13.76 2.47
CA ARG A 357 -29.80 -13.39 1.85
C ARG A 357 -28.81 -12.79 2.86
N ALA A 358 -29.27 -11.92 3.74
CA ALA A 358 -28.46 -11.33 4.80
C ALA A 358 -27.97 -12.40 5.78
N ARG A 359 -28.86 -13.31 6.20
CA ARG A 359 -28.51 -14.46 7.05
C ARG A 359 -27.51 -15.41 6.37
N ALA A 360 -27.59 -15.59 5.06
CA ALA A 360 -26.61 -16.39 4.30
C ALA A 360 -25.20 -15.80 4.36
N HIS A 361 -25.05 -14.47 4.34
CA HIS A 361 -23.77 -13.80 4.54
C HIS A 361 -23.20 -14.06 5.94
N LEU A 362 -24.03 -13.98 6.99
CA LEU A 362 -23.61 -14.30 8.37
C LEU A 362 -23.17 -15.76 8.49
N ALA A 363 -23.95 -16.70 7.93
CA ALA A 363 -23.60 -18.12 7.92
C ALA A 363 -22.31 -18.41 7.15
N LYS A 364 -22.05 -17.67 6.07
CA LYS A 364 -20.79 -17.77 5.31
C LYS A 364 -19.61 -17.32 6.16
N ALA A 365 -19.71 -16.19 6.85
CA ALA A 365 -18.67 -15.70 7.74
C ALA A 365 -18.43 -16.65 8.92
N GLN A 366 -19.48 -17.20 9.53
CA GLN A 366 -19.40 -18.14 10.65
C GLN A 366 -18.62 -19.40 10.31
N ARG A 367 -18.72 -19.90 9.06
CA ARG A 367 -17.97 -21.09 8.61
C ARG A 367 -16.45 -20.88 8.67
N LEU A 368 -15.95 -19.64 8.62
CA LEU A 368 -14.53 -19.34 8.73
C LEU A 368 -13.95 -19.53 10.12
N THR A 369 -14.82 -19.72 11.14
CA THR A 369 -14.37 -20.01 12.51
C THR A 369 -13.49 -21.24 12.58
N VAL A 370 -13.84 -22.32 11.89
CA VAL A 370 -13.06 -23.57 11.91
C VAL A 370 -11.64 -23.37 11.36
N PRO A 371 -11.42 -22.84 10.15
CA PRO A 371 -10.08 -22.61 9.65
C PRO A 371 -9.32 -21.51 10.44
N TRP A 372 -9.99 -20.55 11.07
CA TRP A 372 -9.32 -19.61 11.99
C TRP A 372 -8.76 -20.31 13.23
N LEU A 373 -9.53 -21.23 13.81
CA LEU A 373 -9.07 -22.03 14.94
C LEU A 373 -7.93 -22.96 14.53
N ALA A 374 -7.96 -23.51 13.32
CA ALA A 374 -6.85 -24.27 12.75
C ALA A 374 -5.58 -23.43 12.59
N THR A 375 -5.71 -22.17 12.13
CA THR A 375 -4.59 -21.22 12.07
C THR A 375 -4.00 -20.94 13.46
N LEU A 376 -4.85 -20.79 14.47
CA LEU A 376 -4.39 -20.59 15.84
C LEU A 376 -3.68 -21.84 16.39
N ALA A 377 -4.21 -23.03 16.10
CA ALA A 377 -3.56 -24.30 16.47
C ALA A 377 -2.20 -24.47 15.78
N PHE A 378 -2.13 -24.15 14.48
CA PHE A 378 -0.87 -24.12 13.71
C PHE A 378 0.14 -23.17 14.34
N PHE A 379 -0.27 -21.95 14.70
CA PHE A 379 0.59 -20.98 15.38
C PHE A 379 1.20 -21.58 16.65
N TRP A 380 0.37 -22.16 17.53
CA TRP A 380 0.84 -22.73 18.78
C TRP A 380 1.79 -23.91 18.58
N ALA A 381 1.48 -24.80 17.63
CA ALA A 381 2.36 -25.91 17.28
C ALA A 381 3.73 -25.43 16.80
N ARG A 382 3.77 -24.40 15.94
CA ARG A 382 5.03 -23.82 15.43
C ARG A 382 5.82 -23.09 16.50
N VAL A 383 5.14 -22.33 17.39
CA VAL A 383 5.79 -21.67 18.53
C VAL A 383 6.44 -22.70 19.43
N GLN A 384 5.70 -23.77 19.81
CA GLN A 384 6.24 -24.82 20.66
C GLN A 384 7.46 -25.49 20.01
N THR A 385 7.36 -25.92 18.75
CA THR A 385 8.48 -26.53 18.01
C THR A 385 9.74 -25.64 18.01
N ARG A 386 9.58 -24.33 17.81
CA ARG A 386 10.71 -23.38 17.77
C ARG A 386 11.31 -23.14 19.15
N VAL A 387 10.49 -23.12 20.19
CA VAL A 387 10.96 -22.94 21.57
C VAL A 387 11.62 -24.22 22.09
N ASP A 388 11.06 -25.41 21.81
CA ASP A 388 11.66 -26.71 22.16
C ASP A 388 13.06 -26.85 21.54
N ALA A 389 13.23 -26.42 20.29
CA ALA A 389 14.52 -26.45 19.61
C ALA A 389 15.61 -25.57 20.27
N LEU A 390 15.24 -24.69 21.20
CA LEU A 390 16.19 -23.92 22.00
C LEU A 390 16.74 -24.70 23.21
N ASP A 391 16.17 -25.81 23.61
CA ASP A 391 16.58 -26.59 24.78
C ASP A 391 16.82 -25.70 26.03
N LEU A 392 15.77 -25.06 26.51
CA LEU A 392 15.80 -24.09 27.60
C LEU A 392 15.53 -24.75 28.96
N ALA A 393 16.07 -24.16 30.02
CA ALA A 393 15.62 -24.49 31.37
C ALA A 393 14.12 -24.16 31.52
N PRO A 394 13.33 -24.94 32.28
CA PRO A 394 11.87 -24.80 32.35
C PRO A 394 11.38 -23.41 32.76
N ASP A 395 12.09 -22.72 33.63
CA ASP A 395 11.78 -21.34 34.06
C ASP A 395 12.01 -20.29 32.97
N VAL A 396 13.08 -20.46 32.18
CA VAL A 396 13.37 -19.62 31.01
C VAL A 396 12.35 -19.90 29.89
N GLU A 397 12.07 -21.18 29.61
CA GLU A 397 11.06 -21.56 28.62
C GLU A 397 9.70 -20.95 28.93
N GLN A 398 9.24 -21.11 30.21
CA GLN A 398 7.99 -20.52 30.66
C GLN A 398 7.98 -18.99 30.46
N ALA A 399 9.06 -18.30 30.80
CA ALA A 399 9.18 -16.86 30.64
C ALA A 399 9.16 -16.45 29.15
N VAL A 400 9.79 -17.22 28.28
CA VAL A 400 9.73 -16.99 26.82
C VAL A 400 8.31 -17.14 26.29
N LEU A 401 7.61 -18.20 26.65
CA LEU A 401 6.25 -18.49 26.17
C LEU A 401 5.19 -17.51 26.71
N THR A 402 5.32 -17.10 28.00
CA THR A 402 4.26 -16.33 28.65
C THR A 402 4.54 -14.83 28.79
N GLN A 403 5.77 -14.38 28.54
CA GLN A 403 6.17 -12.98 28.68
C GLN A 403 6.85 -12.44 27.43
N LEU A 404 7.95 -13.07 26.96
CA LEU A 404 8.75 -12.51 25.87
C LEU A 404 8.00 -12.53 24.52
N ILE A 405 7.49 -13.69 24.11
CA ILE A 405 6.75 -13.80 22.83
C ILE A 405 5.47 -12.94 22.86
N PRO A 406 4.62 -12.98 23.91
CA PRO A 406 3.46 -12.10 24.00
C PRO A 406 3.83 -10.62 23.93
N ALA A 407 4.87 -10.19 24.64
CA ALA A 407 5.32 -8.80 24.62
C ALA A 407 5.72 -8.34 23.20
N LEU A 408 6.51 -9.15 22.50
CA LEU A 408 6.91 -8.89 21.13
C LEU A 408 5.72 -8.89 20.17
N TYR A 409 4.80 -9.83 20.34
CA TYR A 409 3.57 -9.89 19.55
C TYR A 409 2.71 -8.64 19.74
N LEU A 410 2.48 -8.20 20.97
CA LEU A 410 1.72 -6.98 21.29
C LEU A 410 2.39 -5.74 20.70
N ALA A 411 3.72 -5.67 20.72
CA ALA A 411 4.46 -4.60 20.07
C ALA A 411 4.24 -4.58 18.54
N ARG A 412 4.17 -5.77 17.88
CA ARG A 412 3.82 -5.87 16.45
C ARG A 412 2.40 -5.39 16.18
N VAL A 413 1.43 -5.80 17.00
CA VAL A 413 0.03 -5.36 16.88
C VAL A 413 -0.08 -3.86 17.12
N ALA A 414 0.62 -3.31 18.12
CA ALA A 414 0.68 -1.86 18.37
C ALA A 414 1.20 -1.09 17.15
N GLY A 415 2.30 -1.54 16.55
CA GLY A 415 2.89 -0.91 15.37
C GLY A 415 2.00 -0.89 14.13
N ARG A 416 1.06 -1.84 14.02
CA ARG A 416 0.07 -1.92 12.93
C ARG A 416 -1.23 -1.16 13.23
N SER A 417 -1.46 -0.71 14.47
CA SER A 417 -2.69 -0.03 14.86
C SER A 417 -2.73 1.41 14.35
N SER A 418 -3.83 1.79 13.68
CA SER A 418 -4.10 3.17 13.26
C SER A 418 -4.59 4.06 14.42
N HIS A 419 -5.12 3.46 15.51
CA HIS A 419 -5.66 4.16 16.65
C HIS A 419 -4.59 4.45 17.70
N ALA A 420 -4.37 5.71 18.03
CA ALA A 420 -3.33 6.15 18.97
C ALA A 420 -3.49 5.51 20.36
N ASP A 421 -4.71 5.50 20.91
CA ASP A 421 -4.99 4.93 22.24
C ASP A 421 -4.72 3.41 22.29
N THR A 422 -5.12 2.69 21.26
CA THR A 422 -4.83 1.25 21.15
C THR A 422 -3.33 1.00 21.07
N ARG A 423 -2.63 1.78 20.25
CA ARG A 423 -1.16 1.70 20.12
C ARG A 423 -0.48 1.96 21.46
N HIS A 424 -0.85 3.03 22.15
CA HIS A 424 -0.28 3.39 23.44
C HIS A 424 -0.52 2.29 24.49
N ARG A 425 -1.75 1.79 24.60
CA ARG A 425 -2.11 0.71 25.55
C ARG A 425 -1.33 -0.58 25.29
N LEU A 426 -1.25 -1.01 24.04
CA LEU A 426 -0.53 -2.24 23.69
C LEU A 426 0.99 -2.10 23.87
N THR A 427 1.54 -0.92 23.62
CA THR A 427 2.96 -0.64 23.87
C THR A 427 3.25 -0.67 25.38
N ALA A 428 2.38 -0.08 26.20
CA ALA A 428 2.51 -0.13 27.65
C ALA A 428 2.40 -1.57 28.19
N LEU A 429 1.46 -2.36 27.69
CA LEU A 429 1.30 -3.77 28.07
C LEU A 429 2.52 -4.61 27.66
N SER A 430 3.05 -4.40 26.46
CA SER A 430 4.29 -5.03 26.02
C SER A 430 5.46 -4.69 26.96
N ALA A 431 5.62 -3.42 27.31
CA ALA A 431 6.67 -2.99 28.24
C ALA A 431 6.50 -3.61 29.63
N GLN A 432 5.27 -3.72 30.13
CA GLN A 432 4.95 -4.35 31.41
C GLN A 432 5.34 -5.84 31.42
N LEU A 433 5.09 -6.57 30.33
CA LEU A 433 5.49 -7.99 30.21
C LEU A 433 7.01 -8.17 30.13
N LEU A 434 7.74 -7.20 29.57
CA LEU A 434 9.20 -7.24 29.47
C LEU A 434 9.91 -6.84 30.75
N GLU A 435 9.26 -6.09 31.65
CA GLU A 435 9.89 -5.56 32.86
C GLU A 435 10.48 -6.66 33.77
N PRO A 436 9.77 -7.77 34.10
CA PRO A 436 10.33 -8.86 34.87
C PRO A 436 11.57 -9.51 34.21
N LEU A 437 11.56 -9.64 32.89
CA LEU A 437 12.65 -10.26 32.12
C LEU A 437 13.96 -9.44 32.14
N ARG A 438 13.86 -8.13 32.43
CA ARG A 438 15.01 -7.21 32.50
C ARG A 438 15.67 -7.17 33.87
N GLN A 439 15.01 -7.73 34.90
CA GLN A 439 15.56 -7.71 36.25
C GLN A 439 16.87 -8.54 36.31
N PRO A 440 17.93 -8.04 36.97
CA PRO A 440 19.21 -8.75 37.03
C PRO A 440 19.12 -10.17 37.62
N THR A 441 18.12 -10.41 38.47
CA THR A 441 17.85 -11.69 39.12
C THR A 441 17.10 -12.70 38.24
N HIS A 442 16.59 -12.25 37.08
CA HIS A 442 15.83 -13.14 36.21
C HIS A 442 16.75 -14.15 35.51
N PRO A 443 16.37 -15.46 35.43
CA PRO A 443 17.20 -16.52 34.82
C PRO A 443 17.68 -16.22 33.41
N LEU A 444 16.87 -15.53 32.61
CA LEU A 444 17.24 -15.08 31.26
C LEU A 444 18.48 -14.15 31.29
N GLN A 445 18.67 -13.34 32.33
CA GLN A 445 19.81 -12.42 32.45
C GLN A 445 21.09 -13.15 32.86
N ALA A 446 21.00 -14.33 33.44
CA ALA A 446 22.15 -15.17 33.76
C ALA A 446 22.78 -15.86 32.53
N LEU A 447 22.05 -15.89 31.39
CA LEU A 447 22.54 -16.48 30.16
C LEU A 447 23.59 -15.59 29.46
N ALA A 448 24.50 -16.22 28.72
CA ALA A 448 25.45 -15.50 27.87
C ALA A 448 24.74 -14.56 26.88
N PRO A 449 25.30 -13.36 26.57
CA PRO A 449 24.67 -12.40 25.66
C PRO A 449 24.30 -12.97 24.29
N THR A 450 25.14 -13.85 23.73
CA THR A 450 24.89 -14.54 22.46
C THR A 450 23.67 -15.45 22.53
N ARG A 451 23.51 -16.16 23.66
CA ARG A 451 22.34 -17.04 23.88
C ARG A 451 21.07 -16.24 24.05
N ARG A 452 21.11 -15.13 24.77
CA ARG A 452 19.97 -14.22 24.90
C ARG A 452 19.54 -13.68 23.54
N ALA A 453 20.49 -13.21 22.75
CA ALA A 453 20.21 -12.70 21.40
C ALA A 453 19.56 -13.79 20.50
N GLN A 454 20.00 -15.05 20.63
CA GLN A 454 19.38 -16.17 19.93
C GLN A 454 17.92 -16.40 20.38
N ILE A 455 17.67 -16.39 21.70
CA ILE A 455 16.32 -16.53 22.25
C ILE A 455 15.41 -15.38 21.78
N GLU A 456 15.89 -14.13 21.85
CA GLU A 456 15.16 -12.96 21.40
C GLU A 456 14.83 -13.02 19.89
N ALA A 457 15.77 -13.49 19.08
CA ALA A 457 15.56 -13.67 17.64
C ALA A 457 14.48 -14.73 17.35
N VAL A 458 14.52 -15.87 18.03
CA VAL A 458 13.50 -16.92 17.88
C VAL A 458 12.14 -16.43 18.39
N ALA A 459 12.10 -15.77 19.54
CA ALA A 459 10.86 -15.18 20.09
C ALA A 459 10.27 -14.12 19.16
N GLY A 460 11.12 -13.29 18.55
CA GLY A 460 10.72 -12.33 17.51
C GLY A 460 10.11 -13.01 16.29
N GLY A 461 10.76 -14.07 15.79
CA GLY A 461 10.23 -14.87 14.70
C GLY A 461 8.92 -15.58 15.06
N CYS A 462 8.73 -16.03 16.31
CA CYS A 462 7.45 -16.55 16.78
C CYS A 462 6.35 -15.47 16.80
N ALA A 463 6.67 -14.26 17.27
CA ALA A 463 5.73 -13.16 17.29
C ALA A 463 5.26 -12.75 15.88
N ASP A 464 6.08 -12.97 14.86
CA ASP A 464 5.80 -12.66 13.46
C ASP A 464 5.02 -13.77 12.70
N LEU A 465 4.88 -14.98 13.28
CA LEU A 465 4.21 -16.12 12.64
C LEU A 465 2.70 -15.92 12.45
N PHE A 466 2.03 -15.22 13.38
CA PHE A 466 0.58 -15.11 13.33
C PHE A 466 0.14 -14.04 12.34
N GLN A 467 -0.19 -14.47 11.13
CA GLN A 467 -0.77 -13.64 10.09
C GLN A 467 -2.25 -14.00 9.91
N ARG A 468 -3.10 -12.99 9.90
CA ARG A 468 -4.57 -13.14 9.90
C ARG A 468 -5.27 -12.30 8.85
N SER A 469 -4.52 -11.58 8.04
CA SER A 469 -5.06 -10.67 7.03
C SER A 469 -4.09 -10.49 5.88
N SER A 470 -4.62 -10.44 4.67
CA SER A 470 -3.94 -10.07 3.44
C SER A 470 -3.89 -8.55 3.21
N SER A 471 -4.10 -7.74 4.24
CA SER A 471 -4.19 -6.27 4.12
C SER A 471 -2.98 -5.59 3.47
N CYS A 472 -1.79 -6.21 3.51
CA CYS A 472 -0.62 -5.72 2.78
C CYS A 472 -0.83 -5.82 1.26
N VAL A 473 -1.51 -6.87 0.78
CA VAL A 473 -1.85 -7.05 -0.64
C VAL A 473 -2.95 -6.07 -1.04
N GLU A 474 -3.99 -5.90 -0.22
CA GLU A 474 -5.04 -4.90 -0.48
C GLU A 474 -4.47 -3.48 -0.54
N GLY A 475 -3.55 -3.13 0.37
CA GLY A 475 -2.83 -1.87 0.34
C GLY A 475 -2.02 -1.70 -0.95
N ARG A 476 -1.39 -2.76 -1.44
CA ARG A 476 -0.70 -2.76 -2.72
C ARG A 476 -1.65 -2.61 -3.90
N ASN A 477 -2.75 -3.35 -3.92
CA ASN A 477 -3.80 -3.26 -4.95
C ASN A 477 -4.40 -1.85 -5.00
N GLY A 478 -4.67 -1.24 -3.84
CA GLY A 478 -5.11 0.14 -3.73
C GLY A 478 -4.10 1.14 -4.29
N HIS A 479 -2.80 0.93 -4.07
CA HIS A 479 -1.75 1.75 -4.65
C HIS A 479 -1.69 1.60 -6.17
N LEU A 480 -1.75 0.38 -6.71
CA LEU A 480 -1.76 0.12 -8.15
C LEU A 480 -2.99 0.73 -8.84
N SER A 481 -4.15 0.77 -8.17
CA SER A 481 -5.37 1.32 -8.73
C SER A 481 -5.20 2.79 -9.16
N LEU A 482 -4.35 3.57 -8.47
CA LEU A 482 -4.04 4.95 -8.84
C LEU A 482 -3.38 5.05 -10.22
N TYR A 483 -2.53 4.08 -10.56
CA TYR A 483 -1.88 4.03 -11.88
C TYR A 483 -2.85 3.56 -12.96
N HIS A 484 -3.79 2.69 -12.62
CA HIS A 484 -4.81 2.18 -13.55
C HIS A 484 -5.87 3.22 -13.89
N HIS A 485 -6.16 4.18 -12.99
CA HIS A 485 -7.00 5.33 -13.33
C HIS A 485 -6.42 6.19 -14.46
N GLY A 486 -5.08 6.27 -14.55
CA GLY A 486 -4.37 7.01 -15.61
C GLY A 486 -4.02 6.17 -16.85
N SER A 487 -4.07 4.84 -16.75
CA SER A 487 -3.66 3.91 -17.81
C SER A 487 -4.51 2.66 -17.73
N HIS A 488 -5.24 2.34 -18.80
CA HIS A 488 -6.16 1.19 -18.84
C HIS A 488 -5.47 -0.12 -18.44
N ARG A 489 -4.21 -0.34 -18.86
CA ARG A 489 -3.35 -1.47 -18.48
C ARG A 489 -1.93 -0.96 -18.30
N LEU A 490 -1.27 -1.38 -17.23
CA LEU A 490 0.17 -1.18 -17.10
C LEU A 490 0.90 -2.20 -17.99
N SER A 491 2.00 -1.77 -18.61
CA SER A 491 2.89 -2.75 -19.24
C SER A 491 3.60 -3.59 -18.18
N ASP A 492 3.93 -4.84 -18.51
CA ASP A 492 4.65 -5.75 -17.59
C ASP A 492 5.95 -5.12 -17.08
N ARG A 493 6.67 -4.40 -17.96
CA ARG A 493 7.86 -3.62 -17.59
C ARG A 493 7.55 -2.56 -16.55
N LYS A 494 6.47 -1.78 -16.70
CA LYS A 494 6.10 -0.75 -15.71
C LYS A 494 5.68 -1.38 -14.39
N LEU A 495 4.96 -2.49 -14.42
CA LEU A 495 4.58 -3.23 -13.23
C LEU A 495 5.82 -3.74 -12.49
N ALA A 496 6.76 -4.39 -13.20
CA ALA A 496 8.02 -4.84 -12.62
C ALA A 496 8.85 -3.69 -12.03
N ALA A 497 8.90 -2.52 -12.69
CA ALA A 497 9.56 -1.34 -12.13
C ALA A 497 8.87 -0.82 -10.87
N LEU A 498 7.54 -0.84 -10.80
CA LEU A 498 6.78 -0.45 -9.59
C LEU A 498 7.00 -1.42 -8.43
N THR A 499 7.09 -2.72 -8.71
CA THR A 499 7.47 -3.76 -7.72
C THR A 499 8.89 -3.52 -7.21
N ALA A 500 9.84 -3.26 -8.11
CA ALA A 500 11.22 -2.94 -7.76
C ALA A 500 11.32 -1.67 -6.88
N MET A 501 10.58 -0.62 -7.25
CA MET A 501 10.50 0.61 -6.43
C MET A 501 9.95 0.34 -5.03
N HIS A 502 8.92 -0.51 -4.91
CA HIS A 502 8.38 -0.90 -3.61
C HIS A 502 9.42 -1.62 -2.76
N ASN A 503 10.09 -2.61 -3.33
CA ASN A 503 10.99 -3.49 -2.61
C ASN A 503 12.32 -2.83 -2.25
N TYR A 504 12.91 -2.00 -3.15
CA TYR A 504 14.30 -1.55 -3.04
C TYR A 504 14.47 -0.03 -2.90
N TYR A 505 13.41 0.76 -3.06
CA TYR A 505 13.51 2.22 -2.98
C TYR A 505 12.67 2.83 -1.86
N VAL A 506 11.43 2.36 -1.66
CA VAL A 506 10.53 2.92 -0.65
C VAL A 506 10.99 2.48 0.74
N ARG A 507 11.25 3.46 1.62
CA ARG A 507 11.70 3.21 3.00
C ARG A 507 10.56 3.42 3.99
N ARG A 508 10.56 2.61 5.05
CA ARG A 508 9.73 2.83 6.25
C ARG A 508 10.31 3.96 7.11
N PRO A 509 9.59 4.44 8.15
CA PRO A 509 10.12 5.44 9.09
C PRO A 509 11.42 5.02 9.79
N ASP A 510 11.70 3.73 9.92
CA ASP A 510 12.94 3.17 10.45
C ASP A 510 14.13 3.27 9.48
N GLY A 511 13.91 3.82 8.29
CA GLY A 511 14.91 3.98 7.24
C GLY A 511 15.17 2.73 6.40
N THR A 512 14.49 1.59 6.65
CA THR A 512 14.73 0.34 5.92
C THR A 512 13.79 0.16 4.71
N THR A 513 14.28 -0.49 3.65
CA THR A 513 13.48 -0.97 2.52
C THR A 513 12.86 -2.33 2.83
N ALA A 514 11.87 -2.75 2.03
CA ALA A 514 11.31 -4.09 2.15
C ALA A 514 12.35 -5.19 1.91
N ALA A 515 13.25 -4.98 0.93
CA ALA A 515 14.34 -5.91 0.64
C ALA A 515 15.34 -6.02 1.83
N GLU A 516 15.74 -4.90 2.44
CA GLU A 516 16.62 -4.93 3.62
C GLU A 516 16.03 -5.74 4.77
N ARG A 517 14.70 -5.63 4.99
CA ARG A 517 14.02 -6.41 6.03
C ARG A 517 13.89 -7.88 5.68
N PHE A 518 13.57 -8.19 4.40
CA PHE A 518 13.39 -9.56 3.94
C PHE A 518 14.71 -10.36 3.95
N PHE A 519 15.77 -9.76 3.41
CA PHE A 519 17.07 -10.42 3.33
C PHE A 519 17.95 -10.24 4.58
N GLY A 520 17.53 -9.40 5.54
CA GLY A 520 18.26 -9.13 6.77
C GLY A 520 19.58 -8.38 6.59
N ARG A 521 19.80 -7.74 5.44
CA ARG A 521 21.03 -7.02 5.12
C ARG A 521 20.81 -5.85 4.17
N ALA A 522 21.69 -4.85 4.25
CA ALA A 522 21.67 -3.68 3.38
C ALA A 522 22.02 -4.04 1.93
N HIS A 523 21.54 -3.22 1.02
CA HIS A 523 21.84 -3.29 -0.41
C HIS A 523 22.24 -1.90 -0.94
N PRO A 524 22.94 -1.82 -2.09
CA PRO A 524 23.24 -0.55 -2.74
C PRO A 524 21.98 0.23 -3.09
N ALA A 525 22.08 1.56 -3.07
CA ALA A 525 20.94 2.41 -3.40
C ALA A 525 20.51 2.18 -4.86
N LEU A 526 19.24 1.80 -5.07
CA LEU A 526 18.68 1.51 -6.38
C LEU A 526 18.85 2.69 -7.36
N PHE A 527 18.66 3.92 -6.87
CA PHE A 527 18.78 5.11 -7.71
C PHE A 527 20.20 5.30 -8.29
N ASP A 528 21.23 5.10 -7.50
CA ASP A 528 22.61 5.28 -7.96
C ASP A 528 22.99 4.28 -9.05
N GLN A 529 22.48 3.05 -8.93
CA GLN A 529 22.68 2.01 -9.95
C GLN A 529 21.90 2.33 -11.24
N VAL A 530 20.66 2.78 -11.12
CA VAL A 530 19.85 3.21 -12.28
C VAL A 530 20.52 4.37 -12.99
N LEU A 531 21.03 5.36 -12.26
CA LEU A 531 21.73 6.52 -12.81
C LEU A 531 22.96 6.13 -13.64
N ALA A 532 23.66 5.08 -13.24
CA ALA A 532 24.84 4.58 -13.99
C ALA A 532 24.48 3.93 -15.33
N HIS A 533 23.25 3.38 -15.48
CA HIS A 533 22.83 2.63 -16.67
C HIS A 533 21.95 3.41 -17.65
N VAL A 534 21.46 4.58 -17.27
CA VAL A 534 20.54 5.37 -18.09
C VAL A 534 21.25 6.60 -18.66
N GLY A 535 21.16 6.82 -19.97
CA GLY A 535 21.76 7.97 -20.62
C GLY A 535 20.77 9.13 -20.86
N LEU A 536 21.24 10.37 -20.92
CA LEU A 536 20.41 11.53 -21.27
C LEU A 536 20.02 11.54 -22.74
N PRO A 537 18.75 11.78 -23.09
CA PRO A 537 18.35 12.08 -24.45
C PRO A 537 18.86 13.46 -24.85
N LEU A 538 19.60 13.53 -25.94
CA LEU A 538 20.09 14.80 -26.47
C LEU A 538 18.98 15.52 -27.23
N PRO A 539 19.02 16.88 -27.28
CA PRO A 539 18.13 17.68 -28.12
C PRO A 539 18.15 17.18 -29.56
N ALA A 540 16.99 17.09 -30.19
CA ALA A 540 16.89 16.73 -31.59
C ALA A 540 17.71 17.74 -32.41
N ARG A 541 18.54 17.27 -33.34
CA ARG A 541 19.17 18.15 -34.32
C ARG A 541 18.05 18.90 -35.04
N ARG A 542 18.04 20.23 -35.02
CA ARG A 542 17.15 21.04 -35.87
C ARG A 542 17.33 20.54 -37.31
N ARG A 543 16.31 19.86 -37.88
CA ARG A 543 16.28 19.59 -39.32
C ARG A 543 16.37 20.94 -39.99
N ARG A 544 17.37 21.15 -40.88
CA ARG A 544 17.35 22.31 -41.79
C ARG A 544 15.96 22.34 -42.41
N PRO A 545 15.26 23.52 -42.42
CA PRO A 545 14.01 23.62 -43.16
C PRO A 545 14.27 23.11 -44.56
N ARG A 546 13.50 22.14 -45.01
CA ARG A 546 13.53 21.76 -46.45
C ARG A 546 13.27 23.05 -47.22
N PRO A 547 14.12 23.40 -48.23
CA PRO A 547 13.80 24.53 -49.09
C PRO A 547 12.39 24.26 -49.64
N VAL A 548 11.49 25.21 -49.39
CA VAL A 548 10.16 25.19 -49.96
C VAL A 548 10.39 25.40 -51.44
N THR A 549 10.38 24.32 -52.22
CA THR A 549 10.27 24.40 -53.70
C THR A 549 8.90 25.07 -53.96
N ARG A 550 8.91 26.38 -54.22
CA ARG A 550 7.72 27.03 -54.72
C ARG A 550 7.38 26.31 -56.04
N PRO A 551 6.16 25.83 -56.24
CA PRO A 551 5.75 25.30 -57.51
C PRO A 551 5.93 26.43 -58.53
N ALA A 552 6.63 26.14 -59.63
CA ALA A 552 6.72 27.08 -60.72
C ALA A 552 5.29 27.42 -61.20
N LEU A 553 4.91 28.71 -61.08
CA LEU A 553 3.68 29.19 -61.70
C LEU A 553 3.81 28.99 -63.18
N THR A 554 3.17 27.98 -63.75
CA THR A 554 2.95 27.84 -65.17
C THR A 554 1.95 28.92 -65.57
N LEU A 555 2.43 30.00 -66.19
CA LEU A 555 1.59 30.92 -66.91
C LEU A 555 0.90 30.18 -68.05
N VAL A 556 -0.37 29.88 -67.89
CA VAL A 556 -1.22 29.48 -69.01
C VAL A 556 -1.53 30.77 -69.78
N ALA A 557 -0.91 30.93 -70.94
CA ALA A 557 -1.27 31.96 -71.89
C ALA A 557 -2.70 31.72 -72.41
N ALA A 558 -3.53 32.79 -72.37
CA ALA A 558 -4.88 32.77 -72.87
C ALA A 558 -4.91 32.71 -74.40
#